data_e58199ab5fd44c86fc1d7dcca6e71df4
#
_entry.id   e58199ab5fd44c86fc1d7dcca6e71df4
#
_cell.length_a   1.000
_cell.length_b   1.000
_cell.length_c   1.000
_cell.angle_alpha   90.00
_cell.angle_beta   90.00
_cell.angle_gamma   90.00
#
_symmetry.space_group_name_H-M   'P 1'
#
loop_
_entity.id
_entity.type
_entity.pdbx_description
1 polymer ?
#
loop_
_entity_poly.entity_id
_entity_poly.type
_entity_poly.pdbx_seq_one_letter_code
_entity_poly.pdbx_strand_id
1 'polypeptide(L)'
;VRTKEGATMKELLHSLGLGTNVSAGLIAVATFAILYLLGIDNWLGLSFSVISGLVAGVIIGQATEYYTSHSYTPTQQIAEASQTGPATVIIKGIGTGMISTMIPVLTISVAIMLSYLCANGFDMSLSAHSISTGLYGIGIAAVGMLSTLGITLATDAYGPIADNAGGNAEMSGLGKEVRERTDALDALGNT
;
A
#
# COMPACT_ATOMS: atom_id res chain seq x y z
N VAL A 1 -12.31 9.94 -6.19
CA VAL A 1 -12.99 8.85 -5.48
C VAL A 1 -14.34 9.36 -4.98
N ARG A 2 -15.42 8.64 -5.27
CA ARG A 2 -16.78 8.98 -4.81
C ARG A 2 -17.41 7.72 -4.21
N THR A 3 -18.04 7.86 -3.06
CA THR A 3 -18.79 6.80 -2.39
C THR A 3 -20.23 7.23 -2.18
N LYS A 4 -21.11 6.26 -1.89
CA LYS A 4 -22.50 6.52 -1.53
C LYS A 4 -22.58 6.91 -0.06
N GLU A 5 -23.60 7.68 0.30
CA GLU A 5 -23.95 7.93 1.70
C GLU A 5 -24.31 6.61 2.39
N GLY A 6 -23.74 6.36 3.58
CA GLY A 6 -23.91 5.09 4.29
C GLY A 6 -23.09 3.92 3.73
N ALA A 7 -22.00 4.19 2.95
CA ALA A 7 -21.13 3.15 2.45
C ALA A 7 -20.49 2.33 3.58
N THR A 8 -20.39 1.03 3.38
CA THR A 8 -19.69 0.12 4.30
C THR A 8 -18.18 0.32 4.22
N MET A 9 -17.44 -0.11 5.26
CA MET A 9 -15.98 -0.06 5.28
C MET A 9 -15.34 -0.70 4.03
N LYS A 10 -15.84 -1.85 3.59
CA LYS A 10 -15.36 -2.52 2.38
C LYS A 10 -15.58 -1.69 1.11
N GLU A 11 -16.70 -0.97 1.01
CA GLU A 11 -16.96 -0.09 -0.13
C GLU A 11 -16.05 1.14 -0.11
N LEU A 12 -15.76 1.68 1.07
CA LEU A 12 -14.81 2.79 1.24
C LEU A 12 -13.41 2.38 0.83
N LEU A 13 -12.90 1.26 1.35
CA LEU A 13 -11.59 0.70 0.98
C LEU A 13 -11.50 0.37 -0.51
N HIS A 14 -12.55 -0.23 -1.09
CA HIS A 14 -12.60 -0.52 -2.52
C HIS A 14 -12.52 0.76 -3.37
N SER A 15 -13.23 1.81 -2.97
CA SER A 15 -13.21 3.09 -3.69
C SER A 15 -11.83 3.77 -3.62
N LEU A 16 -11.16 3.68 -2.48
CA LEU A 16 -9.79 4.19 -2.31
C LEU A 16 -8.81 3.37 -3.15
N GLY A 17 -8.89 2.04 -3.08
CA GLY A 17 -8.07 1.12 -3.86
C GLY A 17 -8.26 1.29 -5.37
N LEU A 18 -9.48 1.61 -5.84
CA LEU A 18 -9.73 1.92 -7.24
C LEU A 18 -8.94 3.16 -7.69
N GLY A 19 -8.90 4.21 -6.87
CA GLY A 19 -8.12 5.41 -7.15
C GLY A 19 -6.63 5.10 -7.26
N THR A 20 -6.09 4.33 -6.33
CA THR A 20 -4.69 3.89 -6.35
C THR A 20 -4.37 3.02 -7.56
N ASN A 21 -5.22 2.04 -7.90
CA ASN A 21 -5.00 1.14 -9.02
C ASN A 21 -5.09 1.84 -10.38
N VAL A 22 -6.03 2.78 -10.55
CA VAL A 22 -6.14 3.59 -11.77
C VAL A 22 -4.90 4.48 -11.91
N SER A 23 -4.45 5.13 -10.83
CA SER A 23 -3.23 5.92 -10.82
C SER A 23 -2.01 5.05 -11.19
N ALA A 24 -1.88 3.87 -10.59
CA ALA A 24 -0.80 2.92 -10.90
C ALA A 24 -0.80 2.53 -12.39
N GLY A 25 -1.97 2.23 -12.95
CA GLY A 25 -2.09 1.93 -14.38
C GLY A 25 -1.68 3.09 -15.29
N LEU A 26 -2.07 4.31 -14.96
CA LEU A 26 -1.68 5.51 -15.72
C LEU A 26 -0.17 5.78 -15.61
N ILE A 27 0.41 5.59 -14.43
CA ILE A 27 1.86 5.72 -14.21
C ILE A 27 2.62 4.67 -15.03
N ALA A 28 2.16 3.43 -15.05
CA ALA A 28 2.78 2.38 -15.87
C ALA A 28 2.81 2.77 -17.35
N VAL A 29 1.69 3.21 -17.92
CA VAL A 29 1.62 3.67 -19.32
C VAL A 29 2.52 4.89 -19.56
N ALA A 30 2.47 5.88 -18.66
CA ALA A 30 3.30 7.07 -18.77
C ALA A 30 4.80 6.74 -18.70
N THR A 31 5.20 5.77 -17.87
CA THR A 31 6.60 5.32 -17.76
C THR A 31 7.13 4.79 -19.10
N PHE A 32 6.39 3.92 -19.78
CA PHE A 32 6.78 3.44 -21.10
C PHE A 32 6.92 4.59 -22.11
N ALA A 33 5.95 5.50 -22.14
CA ALA A 33 5.96 6.62 -23.06
C ALA A 33 7.15 7.57 -22.79
N ILE A 34 7.39 7.93 -21.54
CA ILE A 34 8.45 8.87 -21.14
C ILE A 34 9.83 8.26 -21.43
N LEU A 35 10.09 7.03 -21.02
CA LEU A 35 11.39 6.40 -21.22
C LEU A 35 11.70 6.16 -22.72
N TYR A 36 10.68 5.84 -23.52
CA TYR A 36 10.81 5.75 -24.97
C TYR A 36 11.16 7.11 -25.59
N LEU A 37 10.44 8.17 -25.22
CA LEU A 37 10.67 9.52 -25.75
C LEU A 37 12.00 10.11 -25.34
N LEU A 38 12.55 9.72 -24.18
CA LEU A 38 13.89 10.12 -23.74
C LEU A 38 15.03 9.43 -24.54
N GLY A 39 14.71 8.44 -25.38
CA GLY A 39 15.68 7.75 -26.21
C GLY A 39 16.72 6.95 -25.42
N ILE A 40 16.34 6.39 -24.29
CA ILE A 40 17.24 5.58 -23.45
C ILE A 40 17.40 4.19 -24.08
N ASP A 41 18.63 3.71 -24.26
CA ASP A 41 18.92 2.46 -24.97
C ASP A 41 18.17 1.25 -24.39
N ASN A 42 18.09 1.11 -23.07
CA ASN A 42 17.34 0.02 -22.40
C ASN A 42 16.01 0.51 -21.79
N TRP A 43 15.27 1.33 -22.52
CA TRP A 43 13.99 1.89 -22.05
C TRP A 43 12.98 0.83 -21.61
N LEU A 44 12.92 -0.31 -22.31
CA LEU A 44 12.04 -1.43 -21.94
C LEU A 44 12.44 -2.05 -20.61
N GLY A 45 13.71 -2.37 -20.43
CA GLY A 45 14.20 -2.95 -19.17
C GLY A 45 13.98 -2.02 -17.98
N LEU A 46 14.25 -0.72 -18.16
CA LEU A 46 13.99 0.28 -17.13
C LEU A 46 12.48 0.47 -16.87
N SER A 47 11.63 0.41 -17.89
CA SER A 47 10.19 0.46 -17.71
C SER A 47 9.70 -0.72 -16.87
N PHE A 48 10.16 -1.94 -17.15
CA PHE A 48 9.83 -3.11 -16.34
C PHE A 48 10.39 -3.02 -14.92
N SER A 49 11.54 -2.39 -14.71
CA SER A 49 12.06 -2.12 -13.37
C SER A 49 11.13 -1.20 -12.57
N VAL A 50 10.68 -0.09 -13.15
CA VAL A 50 9.70 0.82 -12.52
C VAL A 50 8.39 0.08 -12.20
N ILE A 51 7.88 -0.71 -13.16
CA ILE A 51 6.63 -1.46 -12.99
C ILE A 51 6.77 -2.52 -11.90
N SER A 52 7.92 -3.19 -11.80
CA SER A 52 8.13 -4.16 -10.72
C SER A 52 8.01 -3.51 -9.33
N GLY A 53 8.56 -2.31 -9.16
CA GLY A 53 8.39 -1.51 -7.94
C GLY A 53 6.95 -1.06 -7.71
N LEU A 54 6.29 -0.56 -8.75
CA LEU A 54 4.89 -0.13 -8.69
C LEU A 54 3.95 -1.28 -8.27
N VAL A 55 4.11 -2.45 -8.89
CA VAL A 55 3.34 -3.67 -8.56
C VAL A 55 3.64 -4.11 -7.14
N ALA A 56 4.92 -4.08 -6.72
CA ALA A 56 5.30 -4.40 -5.36
C ALA A 56 4.59 -3.48 -4.35
N GLY A 57 4.54 -2.17 -4.62
CA GLY A 57 3.83 -1.20 -3.78
C GLY A 57 2.34 -1.53 -3.65
N VAL A 58 1.67 -1.88 -4.76
CA VAL A 58 0.25 -2.28 -4.74
C VAL A 58 0.03 -3.56 -3.93
N ILE A 59 0.87 -4.58 -4.11
CA ILE A 59 0.76 -5.85 -3.36
C ILE A 59 0.97 -5.61 -1.87
N ILE A 60 1.97 -4.82 -1.49
CA ILE A 60 2.25 -4.49 -0.09
C ILE A 60 1.09 -3.72 0.52
N GLY A 61 0.55 -2.73 -0.18
CA GLY A 61 -0.61 -1.98 0.27
C GLY A 61 -1.82 -2.87 0.53
N GLN A 62 -2.15 -3.78 -0.40
CA GLN A 62 -3.25 -4.74 -0.22
C GLN A 62 -3.01 -5.72 0.92
N ALA A 63 -1.77 -6.19 1.09
CA ALA A 63 -1.40 -7.06 2.20
C ALA A 63 -1.54 -6.32 3.54
N THR A 64 -1.10 -5.07 3.60
CA THR A 64 -1.25 -4.23 4.80
C THR A 64 -2.71 -4.04 5.14
N GLU A 65 -3.55 -3.64 4.19
CA GLU A 65 -5.00 -3.51 4.36
C GLU A 65 -5.62 -4.80 4.92
N TYR A 66 -5.25 -5.96 4.38
CA TYR A 66 -5.76 -7.25 4.84
C TYR A 66 -5.42 -7.53 6.31
N TYR A 67 -4.22 -7.16 6.78
CA TYR A 67 -3.78 -7.43 8.14
C TYR A 67 -4.18 -6.35 9.15
N THR A 68 -4.55 -5.14 8.72
CA THR A 68 -4.84 -4.01 9.60
C THR A 68 -6.32 -3.65 9.68
N SER A 69 -7.10 -3.86 8.62
CA SER A 69 -8.50 -3.50 8.61
C SER A 69 -9.36 -4.44 9.48
N HIS A 70 -10.28 -3.86 10.23
CA HIS A 70 -11.27 -4.61 11.02
C HIS A 70 -12.24 -5.45 10.16
N SER A 71 -12.28 -5.22 8.86
CA SER A 71 -13.12 -5.95 7.91
C SER A 71 -12.61 -7.36 7.61
N TYR A 72 -11.36 -7.67 8.00
CA TYR A 72 -10.71 -8.93 7.68
C TYR A 72 -10.39 -9.79 8.91
N THR A 73 -10.27 -11.07 8.66
CA THR A 73 -10.07 -12.10 9.69
C THR A 73 -8.89 -11.86 10.65
N PRO A 74 -7.70 -11.39 10.21
CA PRO A 74 -6.57 -11.22 11.15
C PRO A 74 -6.90 -10.29 12.31
N THR A 75 -7.49 -9.14 12.04
CA THR A 75 -7.88 -8.16 13.05
C THR A 75 -9.03 -8.67 13.91
N GLN A 76 -10.01 -9.33 13.29
CA GLN A 76 -11.14 -9.93 14.02
C GLN A 76 -10.69 -11.01 15.01
N GLN A 77 -9.71 -11.83 14.65
CA GLN A 77 -9.15 -12.83 15.56
C GLN A 77 -8.39 -12.21 16.73
N ILE A 78 -7.77 -11.03 16.56
CA ILE A 78 -7.14 -10.30 17.68
C ILE A 78 -8.24 -9.80 18.63
N ALA A 79 -9.33 -9.25 18.09
CA ALA A 79 -10.47 -8.80 18.89
C ALA A 79 -11.13 -9.98 19.63
N GLU A 80 -11.31 -11.13 18.99
CA GLU A 80 -11.84 -12.34 19.62
C GLU A 80 -10.96 -12.84 20.76
N ALA A 81 -9.64 -12.77 20.61
CA ALA A 81 -8.70 -13.16 21.66
C ALA A 81 -8.83 -12.29 22.94
N SER A 82 -9.43 -11.10 22.85
CA SER A 82 -9.67 -10.23 24.02
C SER A 82 -10.64 -10.85 25.04
N GLN A 83 -11.51 -11.75 24.59
CA GLN A 83 -12.47 -12.43 25.46
C GLN A 83 -11.79 -13.37 26.48
N THR A 84 -10.58 -13.82 26.20
CA THR A 84 -9.81 -14.72 27.07
C THR A 84 -8.80 -14.01 27.95
N GLY A 85 -8.57 -12.72 27.74
CA GLY A 85 -7.76 -11.86 28.60
C GLY A 85 -6.64 -11.11 27.87
N PRO A 86 -5.96 -10.17 28.55
CA PRO A 86 -4.96 -9.31 27.94
C PRO A 86 -3.73 -10.06 27.40
N ALA A 87 -3.30 -11.12 28.07
CA ALA A 87 -2.14 -11.91 27.62
C ALA A 87 -2.37 -12.54 26.25
N THR A 88 -3.54 -13.09 26.02
CA THR A 88 -3.91 -13.71 24.72
C THR A 88 -4.02 -12.70 23.61
N VAL A 89 -4.52 -11.49 23.86
CA VAL A 89 -4.55 -10.39 22.89
C VAL A 89 -3.13 -10.01 22.47
N ILE A 90 -2.23 -9.84 23.44
CA ILE A 90 -0.83 -9.47 23.17
C ILE A 90 -0.15 -10.54 22.33
N ILE A 91 -0.26 -11.81 22.71
CA ILE A 91 0.35 -12.93 21.98
C ILE A 91 -0.23 -13.02 20.57
N LYS A 92 -1.55 -12.93 20.42
CA LYS A 92 -2.21 -12.98 19.10
C LYS A 92 -1.81 -11.79 18.22
N GLY A 93 -1.77 -10.58 18.79
CA GLY A 93 -1.34 -9.37 18.08
C GLY A 93 0.09 -9.46 17.58
N ILE A 94 1.03 -9.85 18.42
CA ILE A 94 2.44 -10.07 18.03
C ILE A 94 2.53 -11.13 16.94
N GLY A 95 1.87 -12.28 17.11
CA GLY A 95 1.89 -13.36 16.14
C GLY A 95 1.33 -12.93 14.78
N THR A 96 0.22 -12.21 14.76
CA THR A 96 -0.36 -11.65 13.53
C THR A 96 0.58 -10.63 12.89
N GLY A 97 1.19 -9.75 13.67
CA GLY A 97 2.17 -8.77 13.19
C GLY A 97 3.41 -9.44 12.56
N MET A 98 3.92 -10.52 13.17
CA MET A 98 5.04 -11.28 12.59
C MET A 98 4.67 -11.93 11.25
N ILE A 99 3.47 -12.50 11.12
CA ILE A 99 3.01 -13.12 9.88
C ILE A 99 2.77 -12.06 8.80
N SER A 100 2.27 -10.88 9.16
CA SER A 100 1.98 -9.81 8.20
C SER A 100 3.22 -9.32 7.44
N THR A 101 4.42 -9.46 8.00
CA THR A 101 5.68 -9.06 7.35
C THR A 101 6.12 -10.00 6.22
N MET A 102 5.58 -11.21 6.16
CA MET A 102 6.00 -12.23 5.19
C MET A 102 5.75 -11.77 3.74
N ILE A 103 4.55 -11.27 3.45
CA ILE A 103 4.19 -10.83 2.08
C ILE A 103 5.05 -9.64 1.64
N PRO A 104 5.19 -8.55 2.42
CA PRO A 104 6.09 -7.46 2.09
C PRO A 104 7.53 -7.90 1.82
N VAL A 105 8.11 -8.72 2.69
CA VAL A 105 9.51 -9.17 2.55
C VAL A 105 9.71 -9.97 1.26
N LEU A 106 8.84 -10.94 0.98
CA LEU A 106 8.93 -11.73 -0.25
C LEU A 106 8.71 -10.85 -1.49
N THR A 107 7.75 -9.95 -1.45
CA THR A 107 7.44 -9.04 -2.56
C THR A 107 8.63 -8.13 -2.88
N ILE A 108 9.25 -7.52 -1.86
CA ILE A 108 10.44 -6.67 -2.04
C ILE A 108 11.61 -7.49 -2.59
N SER A 109 11.84 -8.69 -2.07
CA SER A 109 12.92 -9.57 -2.55
C SER A 109 12.76 -9.90 -4.03
N VAL A 110 11.55 -10.26 -4.46
CA VAL A 110 11.26 -10.54 -5.87
C VAL A 110 11.38 -9.27 -6.72
N ALA A 111 10.88 -8.13 -6.24
CA ALA A 111 10.97 -6.86 -6.97
C ALA A 111 12.44 -6.41 -7.17
N ILE A 112 13.29 -6.57 -6.16
CA ILE A 112 14.74 -6.31 -6.26
C ILE A 112 15.37 -7.18 -7.35
N MET A 113 15.10 -8.48 -7.34
CA MET A 113 15.65 -9.39 -8.35
C MET A 113 15.17 -9.05 -9.76
N LEU A 114 13.87 -8.83 -9.93
CA LEU A 114 13.30 -8.50 -11.23
C LEU A 114 13.81 -7.17 -11.75
N SER A 115 13.85 -6.13 -10.93
CA SER A 115 14.33 -4.80 -11.35
C SER A 115 15.80 -4.83 -11.72
N TYR A 116 16.64 -5.54 -10.98
CA TYR A 116 18.04 -5.73 -11.29
C TYR A 116 18.22 -6.40 -12.66
N LEU A 117 17.54 -7.54 -12.89
CA LEU A 117 17.66 -8.30 -14.14
C LEU A 117 17.12 -7.52 -15.34
N CYS A 118 15.97 -6.88 -15.21
CA CYS A 118 15.38 -6.10 -16.29
C CYS A 118 16.24 -4.91 -16.68
N ALA A 119 16.80 -4.19 -15.71
CA ALA A 119 17.62 -3.02 -15.98
C ALA A 119 18.93 -3.36 -16.70
N ASN A 120 19.57 -4.48 -16.37
CA ASN A 120 20.82 -4.89 -16.99
C ASN A 120 20.66 -5.83 -18.20
N GLY A 121 19.44 -5.99 -18.71
CA GLY A 121 19.16 -6.83 -19.89
C GLY A 121 19.39 -8.32 -19.66
N PHE A 122 19.19 -8.79 -18.41
CA PHE A 122 19.44 -10.18 -17.98
C PHE A 122 20.91 -10.59 -18.05
N ASP A 123 21.84 -9.63 -18.10
CA ASP A 123 23.26 -9.92 -18.01
C ASP A 123 23.61 -10.31 -16.56
N MET A 124 24.00 -11.57 -16.37
CA MET A 124 24.42 -12.10 -15.06
C MET A 124 25.94 -12.00 -14.84
N SER A 125 26.65 -11.28 -15.69
CA SER A 125 28.08 -11.02 -15.48
C SER A 125 28.29 -10.16 -14.22
N LEU A 126 29.36 -10.42 -13.49
CA LEU A 126 29.78 -9.60 -12.35
C LEU A 126 30.67 -8.45 -12.78
N SER A 127 30.50 -7.93 -14.00
CA SER A 127 31.20 -6.74 -14.46
C SER A 127 30.73 -5.51 -13.68
N ALA A 128 31.60 -4.54 -13.48
CA ALA A 128 31.27 -3.28 -12.81
C ALA A 128 30.11 -2.55 -13.51
N HIS A 129 30.01 -2.66 -14.84
CA HIS A 129 28.93 -2.08 -15.63
C HIS A 129 27.58 -2.76 -15.34
N SER A 130 27.53 -4.11 -15.39
CA SER A 130 26.32 -4.87 -15.12
C SER A 130 25.80 -4.63 -13.69
N ILE A 131 26.71 -4.64 -12.70
CA ILE A 131 26.34 -4.36 -11.31
C ILE A 131 25.78 -2.94 -11.17
N SER A 132 26.44 -1.93 -11.74
CA SER A 132 25.99 -0.54 -11.66
C SER A 132 24.63 -0.34 -12.29
N THR A 133 24.41 -0.92 -13.48
CA THR A 133 23.13 -0.81 -14.19
C THR A 133 22.00 -1.53 -13.44
N GLY A 134 22.28 -2.72 -12.89
CA GLY A 134 21.31 -3.45 -12.08
C GLY A 134 20.94 -2.71 -10.79
N LEU A 135 21.91 -2.12 -10.09
CA LEU A 135 21.65 -1.29 -8.90
C LEU A 135 20.85 -0.03 -9.25
N TYR A 136 21.13 0.58 -10.40
CA TYR A 136 20.32 1.70 -10.90
C TYR A 136 18.88 1.27 -11.14
N GLY A 137 18.65 0.07 -11.70
CA GLY A 137 17.31 -0.50 -11.87
C GLY A 137 16.56 -0.68 -10.55
N ILE A 138 17.24 -1.11 -9.50
CA ILE A 138 16.64 -1.20 -8.15
C ILE A 138 16.23 0.19 -7.65
N GLY A 139 17.11 1.19 -7.81
CA GLY A 139 16.79 2.57 -7.44
C GLY A 139 15.58 3.13 -8.18
N ILE A 140 15.47 2.88 -9.49
CA ILE A 140 14.31 3.28 -10.29
C ILE A 140 13.04 2.51 -9.89
N ALA A 141 13.14 1.23 -9.54
CA ALA A 141 12.00 0.47 -9.03
C ALA A 141 11.49 1.04 -7.69
N ALA A 142 12.39 1.50 -6.82
CA ALA A 142 11.98 2.20 -5.59
C ALA A 142 11.19 3.49 -5.89
N VAL A 143 11.57 4.26 -6.92
CA VAL A 143 10.79 5.41 -7.39
C VAL A 143 9.42 4.97 -7.92
N GLY A 144 9.36 3.86 -8.67
CA GLY A 144 8.11 3.25 -9.12
C GLY A 144 7.19 2.89 -7.96
N MET A 145 7.73 2.27 -6.92
CA MET A 145 6.98 1.91 -5.70
C MET A 145 6.40 3.14 -4.99
N LEU A 146 7.13 4.24 -4.97
CA LEU A 146 6.70 5.50 -4.35
C LEU A 146 5.76 6.34 -5.23
N SER A 147 5.49 5.93 -6.46
CA SER A 147 4.71 6.74 -7.41
C SER A 147 3.26 6.99 -6.97
N THR A 148 2.67 6.10 -6.16
CA THR A 148 1.32 6.25 -5.59
C THR A 148 1.33 6.88 -4.20
N LEU A 149 2.51 7.25 -3.66
CA LEU A 149 2.68 7.77 -2.30
C LEU A 149 1.79 8.99 -2.01
N GLY A 150 1.53 9.85 -2.99
CA GLY A 150 0.66 11.02 -2.81
C GLY A 150 -0.76 10.65 -2.38
N ILE A 151 -1.30 9.53 -2.87
CA ILE A 151 -2.63 9.03 -2.45
C ILE A 151 -2.55 8.46 -1.04
N THR A 152 -1.52 7.68 -0.74
CA THR A 152 -1.30 7.11 0.60
C THR A 152 -1.14 8.19 1.65
N LEU A 153 -0.30 9.21 1.40
CA LEU A 153 -0.12 10.35 2.29
C LEU A 153 -1.41 11.18 2.49
N ALA A 154 -2.25 11.27 1.45
CA ALA A 154 -3.55 11.93 1.60
C ALA A 154 -4.47 11.15 2.56
N THR A 155 -4.40 9.83 2.55
CA THR A 155 -5.14 8.96 3.49
C THR A 155 -4.56 9.09 4.91
N ASP A 156 -3.24 9.09 5.04
CA ASP A 156 -2.56 9.30 6.33
C ASP A 156 -2.90 10.65 6.96
N ALA A 157 -2.95 11.71 6.16
CA ALA A 157 -3.36 13.04 6.62
C ALA A 157 -4.85 13.13 6.97
N TYR A 158 -5.67 12.31 6.31
CA TYR A 158 -7.11 12.24 6.56
C TYR A 158 -7.44 11.59 7.91
N GLY A 159 -6.70 10.59 8.35
CA GLY A 159 -6.94 9.87 9.61
C GLY A 159 -7.10 10.80 10.82
N PRO A 160 -6.11 11.66 11.16
CA PRO A 160 -6.23 12.62 12.26
C PRO A 160 -7.40 13.61 12.12
N ILE A 161 -7.81 13.94 10.90
CA ILE A 161 -8.97 14.81 10.66
C ILE A 161 -10.26 14.08 11.03
N ALA A 162 -10.40 12.83 10.63
CA ALA A 162 -11.57 12.00 10.91
C ALA A 162 -11.69 11.71 12.42
N ASP A 163 -10.58 11.38 13.10
CA ASP A 163 -10.49 11.17 14.54
C ASP A 163 -10.94 12.43 15.32
N ASN A 164 -10.40 13.60 14.97
CA ASN A 164 -10.81 14.86 15.59
C ASN A 164 -12.29 15.20 15.32
N ALA A 165 -12.81 14.90 14.12
CA ALA A 165 -14.23 15.09 13.82
C ALA A 165 -15.11 14.19 14.69
N GLY A 166 -14.70 12.94 14.93
CA GLY A 166 -15.35 12.02 15.85
C GLY A 166 -15.35 12.53 17.29
N GLY A 167 -14.19 12.98 17.77
CA GLY A 167 -14.06 13.58 19.10
C GLY A 167 -14.94 14.81 19.30
N ASN A 168 -15.02 15.70 18.30
CA ASN A 168 -15.90 16.87 18.34
C ASN A 168 -17.39 16.46 18.36
N ALA A 169 -17.77 15.46 17.58
CA ALA A 169 -19.15 14.95 17.57
C ALA A 169 -19.54 14.36 18.93
N GLU A 170 -18.63 13.65 19.59
CA GLU A 170 -18.83 13.08 20.91
C GLU A 170 -18.96 14.16 22.00
N MET A 171 -17.99 15.08 22.07
CA MET A 171 -17.95 16.15 23.06
C MET A 171 -19.12 17.12 22.92
N SER A 172 -19.62 17.32 21.71
CA SER A 172 -20.77 18.19 21.42
C SER A 172 -22.12 17.50 21.64
N GLY A 173 -22.14 16.20 21.99
CA GLY A 173 -23.36 15.44 22.19
C GLY A 173 -24.20 15.27 20.93
N LEU A 174 -23.58 15.25 19.74
CA LEU A 174 -24.28 15.04 18.49
C LEU A 174 -24.90 13.63 18.42
N GLY A 175 -26.03 13.52 17.70
CA GLY A 175 -26.79 12.29 17.63
C GLY A 175 -25.99 11.08 17.12
N LYS A 176 -26.49 9.87 17.47
CA LYS A 176 -25.86 8.59 17.15
C LYS A 176 -25.52 8.43 15.66
N GLU A 177 -26.38 8.95 14.78
CA GLU A 177 -26.16 8.91 13.33
C GLU A 177 -24.87 9.64 12.89
N VAL A 178 -24.56 10.77 13.52
CA VAL A 178 -23.32 11.52 13.24
C VAL A 178 -22.12 10.72 13.73
N ARG A 179 -22.19 10.13 14.92
CA ARG A 179 -21.13 9.26 15.47
C ARG A 179 -20.84 8.06 14.57
N GLU A 180 -21.87 7.35 14.13
CA GLU A 180 -21.68 6.19 13.23
C GLU A 180 -20.92 6.57 11.94
N ARG A 181 -21.18 7.76 11.40
CA ARG A 181 -20.48 8.27 10.22
C ARG A 181 -19.01 8.64 10.52
N THR A 182 -18.77 9.35 11.61
CA THR A 182 -17.39 9.73 11.99
C THR A 182 -16.56 8.52 12.37
N ASP A 183 -17.13 7.54 13.07
CA ASP A 183 -16.45 6.30 13.45
C ASP A 183 -16.09 5.45 12.22
N ALA A 184 -16.96 5.40 11.21
CA ALA A 184 -16.65 4.70 9.95
C ALA A 184 -15.49 5.37 9.18
N LEU A 185 -15.43 6.69 9.21
CA LEU A 185 -14.38 7.46 8.56
C LEU A 185 -13.05 7.38 9.33
N ASP A 186 -13.10 7.39 10.67
CA ASP A 186 -11.94 7.19 11.52
C ASP A 186 -11.35 5.77 11.33
N ALA A 187 -12.19 4.75 11.33
CA ALA A 187 -11.76 3.38 11.06
C ALA A 187 -11.07 3.21 9.68
N LEU A 188 -11.49 4.00 8.67
CA LEU A 188 -10.82 4.02 7.36
C LEU A 188 -9.41 4.64 7.45
N GLY A 189 -9.27 5.72 8.21
CA GLY A 189 -7.98 6.40 8.40
C GLY A 189 -6.98 5.56 9.20
N ASN A 190 -7.45 4.61 10.00
CA ASN A 190 -6.65 3.71 10.83
C ASN A 190 -6.30 2.38 10.13
N THR A 191 -6.64 2.21 8.86
CA THR A 191 -6.34 1.02 8.05
C THR A 191 -5.10 1.22 7.21
#